data_7bf94d63250a713047eb2927e231454a
#
_entry.id   7bf94d63250a713047eb2927e231454a
#
_cell.length_a   1.000
_cell.length_b   1.000
_cell.length_c   1.000
_cell.angle_alpha   90.00
_cell.angle_beta   90.00
_cell.angle_gamma   90.00
#
_symmetry.space_group_name_H-M   'P 1'
#
loop_
_entity.id
_entity.type
_entity.pdbx_description
1 polymer ?
#
loop_
_entity_poly.entity_id
_entity_poly.type
_entity_poly.pdbx_seq_one_letter_code
_entity_poly.pdbx_strand_id
1 'polypeptide(L)'
;VLENIAPPAMNHSTVYKSRFIGISAEDNNTLWYSKQVIPATPVEFSDLQTIYVSPSIGSQGSTGRCTAVAPLDDKLIIFKENAIYYVTGNGPDATGANNDFSEPTFITAAVGCTQPRSIAQMPLGLMFQSDKGIWLLDRSLNTKYIGAPVDSSAGDPCTSAVSVPGTNQVRFILQSGNWLMYDYYYDQWGYFQGNVAISSTLFLGSHTLLLASGEVRQEAPGTYLDGSRPVLMSFTTVWIKLTGLQGFQRAKQLFMLSNYLTPHTLAVNIAYDYNGAAQQSTMIQPTNYVGPFGSEALFGSVSPFGGGTSVEQWRIFLTLQKCQSVQITMREIFDASYSTIAGAGLTFSGLSFLIGAKGMSPKLNSTQSTS
;
A
#
# COMPACT_ATOMS: atom_id res chain seq x y z
N VAL A 1 -0.49 41.37 23.67
CA VAL A 1 0.27 40.33 22.93
C VAL A 1 0.60 39.24 23.93
N LEU A 2 0.28 37.99 23.61
CA LEU A 2 0.66 36.86 24.44
C LEU A 2 2.18 36.75 24.56
N GLU A 3 2.66 36.43 25.75
CA GLU A 3 4.06 36.17 26.02
C GLU A 3 4.56 35.01 25.17
N ASN A 4 5.82 35.07 24.73
CA ASN A 4 6.45 33.99 23.98
C ASN A 4 7.21 33.07 24.94
N ILE A 5 6.99 31.77 24.79
CA ILE A 5 7.75 30.72 25.48
C ILE A 5 8.61 29.94 24.49
N ALA A 6 9.58 29.20 25.02
CA ALA A 6 10.33 28.24 24.22
C ALA A 6 9.37 27.17 23.65
N PRO A 7 9.66 26.63 22.46
CA PRO A 7 8.86 25.54 21.91
C PRO A 7 8.80 24.36 22.90
N PRO A 8 7.58 23.86 23.22
CA PRO A 8 7.46 22.71 24.11
C PRO A 8 7.99 21.43 23.45
N ALA A 9 8.34 20.42 24.22
CA ALA A 9 8.67 19.11 23.70
C ALA A 9 7.43 18.43 23.12
N MET A 10 7.52 17.94 21.89
CA MET A 10 6.41 17.35 21.16
C MET A 10 6.80 16.00 20.55
N ASN A 11 5.91 15.01 20.64
CA ASN A 11 6.12 13.67 20.09
C ASN A 11 5.75 13.55 18.62
N HIS A 12 4.67 14.21 18.20
CA HIS A 12 4.19 14.23 16.84
C HIS A 12 3.61 15.60 16.52
N SER A 13 3.86 16.10 15.33
CA SER A 13 3.45 17.45 14.94
C SER A 13 3.02 17.53 13.49
N THR A 14 2.21 18.54 13.20
CA THR A 14 1.73 18.85 11.85
C THR A 14 1.53 20.35 11.69
N VAL A 15 1.25 20.79 10.48
CA VAL A 15 0.84 22.17 10.19
C VAL A 15 -0.65 22.18 9.84
N TYR A 16 -1.40 23.03 10.53
CA TYR A 16 -2.82 23.23 10.29
C TYR A 16 -3.16 24.73 10.39
N LYS A 17 -3.90 25.26 9.40
CA LYS A 17 -4.31 26.69 9.35
C LYS A 17 -3.18 27.66 9.66
N SER A 18 -2.02 27.47 9.01
CA SER A 18 -0.80 28.26 9.22
C SER A 18 -0.30 28.27 10.67
N ARG A 19 -0.52 27.22 11.43
CA ARG A 19 -0.02 27.01 12.78
C ARG A 19 0.72 25.68 12.86
N PHE A 20 1.77 25.66 13.62
CA PHE A 20 2.44 24.43 14.01
C PHE A 20 1.69 23.83 15.22
N ILE A 21 1.22 22.60 15.10
CA ILE A 21 0.46 21.91 16.15
C ILE A 21 1.14 20.59 16.47
N GLY A 22 1.33 20.30 17.74
CA GLY A 22 1.98 19.05 18.16
C GLY A 22 1.44 18.54 19.48
N ILE A 23 1.60 17.23 19.68
CA ILE A 23 1.22 16.53 20.89
C ILE A 23 2.31 16.73 21.96
N SER A 24 1.92 17.20 23.16
CA SER A 24 2.80 17.34 24.29
C SER A 24 3.51 16.01 24.61
N ALA A 25 4.83 16.06 24.78
CA ALA A 25 5.60 14.90 25.18
C ALA A 25 5.43 14.58 26.68
N GLU A 26 4.92 15.51 27.49
CA GLU A 26 4.77 15.35 28.94
C GLU A 26 3.54 14.49 29.29
N ASP A 27 2.36 14.85 28.76
CA ASP A 27 1.11 14.18 29.14
C ASP A 27 0.48 13.38 28.00
N ASN A 28 0.91 13.59 26.77
CA ASN A 28 0.37 12.97 25.56
C ASN A 28 -1.16 13.14 25.35
N ASN A 29 -1.78 14.10 26.03
CA ASN A 29 -3.21 14.42 25.89
C ASN A 29 -3.46 15.90 25.61
N THR A 30 -2.44 16.73 25.75
CA THR A 30 -2.46 18.14 25.40
C THR A 30 -1.82 18.37 24.05
N LEU A 31 -2.49 19.11 23.20
CA LEU A 31 -1.92 19.63 21.96
C LEU A 31 -1.44 21.06 22.19
N TRP A 32 -0.22 21.33 21.82
CA TRP A 32 0.32 22.68 21.73
C TRP A 32 0.12 23.21 20.34
N TYR A 33 -0.30 24.48 20.19
CA TYR A 33 -0.30 25.14 18.89
C TYR A 33 0.43 26.46 18.93
N SER A 34 1.09 26.80 17.84
CA SER A 34 1.83 28.05 17.72
C SER A 34 0.89 29.22 17.45
N LYS A 35 1.39 30.44 17.65
CA LYS A 35 0.82 31.61 16.99
C LYS A 35 0.79 31.37 15.47
N GLN A 36 0.04 32.16 14.75
CA GLN A 36 -0.02 32.06 13.30
C GLN A 36 1.38 32.29 12.71
N VAL A 37 1.85 31.35 11.90
CA VAL A 37 3.16 31.43 11.27
C VAL A 37 3.08 32.45 10.14
N ILE A 38 3.95 33.46 10.21
CA ILE A 38 4.15 34.48 9.20
C ILE A 38 5.45 34.15 8.45
N PRO A 39 5.49 34.14 7.12
CA PRO A 39 6.73 33.88 6.39
C PRO A 39 7.89 34.75 6.87
N ALA A 40 9.07 34.15 7.01
CA ALA A 40 10.31 34.77 7.49
C ALA A 40 10.32 35.24 8.96
N THR A 41 9.35 34.79 9.77
CA THR A 41 9.37 34.97 11.24
C THR A 41 9.55 33.66 11.94
N PRO A 42 10.12 33.64 13.17
CA PRO A 42 10.20 32.42 13.97
C PRO A 42 8.81 31.92 14.37
N VAL A 43 8.69 30.62 14.60
CA VAL A 43 7.46 30.02 15.14
C VAL A 43 7.41 30.31 16.64
N GLU A 44 6.36 31.00 17.07
CA GLU A 44 6.19 31.46 18.45
C GLU A 44 5.08 30.64 19.15
N PHE A 45 5.34 30.29 20.42
CA PHE A 45 4.40 29.58 21.30
C PHE A 45 4.02 30.44 22.49
N SER A 46 2.89 30.10 23.12
CA SER A 46 2.46 30.65 24.40
C SER A 46 1.87 29.51 25.24
N ASP A 47 2.04 29.58 26.55
CA ASP A 47 1.51 28.62 27.53
C ASP A 47 -0.03 28.56 27.55
N LEU A 48 -0.69 29.59 27.04
CA LEU A 48 -2.15 29.63 26.91
C LEU A 48 -2.68 28.99 25.62
N GLN A 49 -1.79 28.58 24.71
CA GLN A 49 -2.14 28.04 23.39
C GLN A 49 -2.13 26.52 23.38
N THR A 50 -3.09 25.94 24.09
CA THR A 50 -3.23 24.47 24.21
C THR A 50 -4.67 24.02 23.96
N ILE A 51 -4.81 22.76 23.53
CA ILE A 51 -6.08 22.05 23.40
C ILE A 51 -5.94 20.75 24.18
N TYR A 52 -6.77 20.54 25.19
CA TYR A 52 -6.80 19.31 25.95
C TYR A 52 -7.77 18.30 25.34
N VAL A 53 -7.33 17.06 25.16
CA VAL A 53 -8.15 15.95 24.63
C VAL A 53 -8.31 14.89 25.72
N SER A 54 -9.51 14.76 26.26
CA SER A 54 -9.82 13.84 27.35
C SER A 54 -9.30 12.41 27.08
N PRO A 55 -8.66 11.75 28.04
CA PRO A 55 -8.23 10.36 27.91
C PRO A 55 -9.40 9.34 28.02
N SER A 56 -10.60 9.81 28.26
CA SER A 56 -11.78 8.93 28.45
C SER A 56 -13.02 9.44 27.70
N ILE A 57 -13.87 8.50 27.30
CA ILE A 57 -15.19 8.77 26.74
C ILE A 57 -16.21 8.49 27.84
N GLY A 58 -16.65 9.54 28.55
CA GLY A 58 -17.60 9.41 29.65
C GLY A 58 -17.19 8.36 30.68
N SER A 59 -18.12 7.50 31.09
CA SER A 59 -17.87 6.39 32.01
C SER A 59 -17.42 5.09 31.30
N GLN A 60 -17.23 5.10 29.99
CA GLN A 60 -17.13 3.87 29.19
C GLN A 60 -15.75 3.44 28.75
N GLY A 61 -14.69 4.00 29.27
CA GLY A 61 -13.36 3.45 29.01
C GLY A 61 -12.29 4.47 28.60
N SER A 62 -11.07 3.97 28.53
CA SER A 62 -9.90 4.76 28.14
C SER A 62 -9.76 4.80 26.62
N THR A 63 -9.63 5.99 26.07
CA THR A 63 -9.28 6.20 24.65
C THR A 63 -7.79 6.08 24.38
N GLY A 64 -7.00 5.92 25.46
CA GLY A 64 -5.54 5.94 25.40
C GLY A 64 -5.00 7.37 25.24
N ARG A 65 -3.71 7.45 25.01
CA ARG A 65 -3.00 8.71 24.73
C ARG A 65 -3.17 9.14 23.27
N CYS A 66 -2.97 10.42 23.01
CA CYS A 66 -2.82 10.93 21.66
C CYS A 66 -1.54 10.40 21.04
N THR A 67 -1.63 9.90 19.83
CA THR A 67 -0.50 9.30 19.11
C THR A 67 -0.10 10.14 17.91
N ALA A 68 -1.05 10.72 17.22
CA ALA A 68 -0.78 11.51 16.03
C ALA A 68 -1.83 12.59 15.76
N VAL A 69 -1.46 13.57 14.96
CA VAL A 69 -2.33 14.63 14.44
C VAL A 69 -2.13 14.78 12.94
N ALA A 70 -3.20 14.99 12.19
CA ALA A 70 -3.11 15.19 10.75
C ALA A 70 -4.23 16.13 10.26
N PRO A 71 -3.95 17.05 9.32
CA PRO A 71 -4.99 17.86 8.70
C PRO A 71 -5.82 17.02 7.72
N LEU A 72 -7.12 17.25 7.70
CA LEU A 72 -8.02 16.71 6.70
C LEU A 72 -9.03 17.82 6.34
N ASP A 73 -8.89 18.39 5.15
CA ASP A 73 -9.68 19.52 4.67
C ASP A 73 -9.65 20.71 5.67
N ASP A 74 -10.79 21.03 6.26
CA ASP A 74 -10.96 22.10 7.25
C ASP A 74 -10.84 21.63 8.71
N LYS A 75 -10.46 20.38 8.92
CA LYS A 75 -10.41 19.71 10.22
C LYS A 75 -8.99 19.29 10.59
N LEU A 76 -8.67 19.42 11.86
CA LEU A 76 -7.51 18.77 12.46
C LEU A 76 -7.97 17.45 13.07
N ILE A 77 -7.53 16.34 12.52
CA ILE A 77 -7.81 15.00 13.04
C ILE A 77 -6.80 14.67 14.14
N ILE A 78 -7.30 14.19 15.26
CA ILE A 78 -6.51 13.81 16.43
C ILE A 78 -6.70 12.32 16.62
N PHE A 79 -5.63 11.56 16.42
CA PHE A 79 -5.61 10.13 16.65
C PHE A 79 -5.17 9.83 18.06
N LYS A 80 -5.91 8.94 18.70
CA LYS A 80 -5.51 8.28 19.95
C LYS A 80 -5.24 6.80 19.68
N GLU A 81 -4.76 6.07 20.70
CA GLU A 81 -4.55 4.62 20.57
C GLU A 81 -5.82 3.88 20.18
N ASN A 82 -6.96 4.26 20.77
CA ASN A 82 -8.24 3.56 20.59
C ASN A 82 -9.40 4.47 20.15
N ALA A 83 -9.14 5.70 19.74
CA ALA A 83 -10.19 6.64 19.37
C ALA A 83 -9.68 7.68 18.38
N ILE A 84 -10.62 8.33 17.70
CA ILE A 84 -10.35 9.45 16.79
C ILE A 84 -11.26 10.60 17.14
N TYR A 85 -10.67 11.81 17.16
CA TYR A 85 -11.36 13.09 17.38
C TYR A 85 -11.02 14.07 16.26
N TYR A 86 -11.74 15.15 16.18
CA TYR A 86 -11.39 16.28 15.31
C TYR A 86 -11.65 17.62 15.99
N VAL A 87 -10.94 18.63 15.52
CA VAL A 87 -11.10 20.04 15.88
C VAL A 87 -11.24 20.85 14.61
N THR A 88 -12.09 21.85 14.63
CA THR A 88 -12.29 22.83 13.53
C THR A 88 -11.94 24.22 14.01
N GLY A 89 -11.82 25.17 13.09
CA GLY A 89 -11.52 26.57 13.38
C GLY A 89 -10.11 27.00 12.96
N ASN A 90 -9.81 28.28 13.15
CA ASN A 90 -8.51 28.87 12.78
C ASN A 90 -7.68 29.22 14.03
N GLY A 91 -8.28 29.11 15.21
CA GLY A 91 -7.66 29.47 16.48
C GLY A 91 -7.63 30.98 16.74
N PRO A 92 -7.02 31.39 17.88
CA PRO A 92 -7.04 32.79 18.31
C PRO A 92 -6.18 33.66 17.38
N ASP A 93 -6.45 34.96 17.44
CA ASP A 93 -5.54 35.95 16.85
C ASP A 93 -4.19 36.05 17.59
N ALA A 94 -3.29 36.92 17.10
CA ALA A 94 -1.95 37.07 17.72
C ALA A 94 -1.98 37.64 19.13
N THR A 95 -3.12 38.16 19.59
CA THR A 95 -3.31 38.66 20.97
C THR A 95 -3.87 37.60 21.91
N GLY A 96 -4.26 36.44 21.38
CA GLY A 96 -4.92 35.36 22.11
C GLY A 96 -6.45 35.53 22.21
N ALA A 97 -7.01 36.58 21.59
CA ALA A 97 -8.45 36.77 21.54
C ALA A 97 -9.08 36.04 20.33
N ASN A 98 -10.41 35.98 20.30
CA ASN A 98 -11.20 35.42 19.20
C ASN A 98 -10.84 33.97 18.85
N ASN A 99 -10.60 33.14 19.87
CA ASN A 99 -10.33 31.72 19.66
C ASN A 99 -11.62 31.04 19.13
N ASP A 100 -11.55 30.56 17.88
CA ASP A 100 -12.63 29.84 17.21
C ASP A 100 -12.36 28.32 17.07
N PHE A 101 -11.29 27.81 17.71
CA PHE A 101 -11.12 26.35 17.78
C PHE A 101 -12.30 25.71 18.53
N SER A 102 -12.89 24.72 17.88
CA SER A 102 -13.92 23.91 18.54
C SER A 102 -13.30 23.06 19.65
N GLU A 103 -14.13 22.65 20.61
CA GLU A 103 -13.77 21.55 21.51
C GLU A 103 -13.51 20.27 20.68
N PRO A 104 -12.59 19.38 21.15
CA PRO A 104 -12.35 18.10 20.49
C PRO A 104 -13.63 17.29 20.35
N THR A 105 -14.10 17.11 19.12
CA THR A 105 -15.34 16.39 18.81
C THR A 105 -15.01 14.93 18.49
N PHE A 106 -15.73 14.03 19.14
CA PHE A 106 -15.54 12.59 19.01
C PHE A 106 -16.04 12.06 17.66
N ILE A 107 -15.26 11.19 17.02
CA ILE A 107 -15.64 10.48 15.80
C ILE A 107 -15.95 9.01 16.11
N THR A 108 -14.98 8.28 16.66
CA THR A 108 -15.11 6.84 16.92
C THR A 108 -14.18 6.38 18.04
N ALA A 109 -14.60 5.31 18.74
CA ALA A 109 -13.75 4.52 19.65
C ALA A 109 -13.58 3.08 19.15
N ALA A 110 -14.00 2.78 17.93
CA ALA A 110 -13.83 1.44 17.38
C ALA A 110 -12.38 1.18 16.93
N VAL A 111 -11.66 2.25 16.58
CA VAL A 111 -10.30 2.21 16.05
C VAL A 111 -9.57 3.51 16.34
N GLY A 112 -8.26 3.41 16.56
CA GLY A 112 -7.34 4.53 16.66
C GLY A 112 -6.05 4.24 15.88
N CYS A 113 -5.09 5.14 15.93
CA CYS A 113 -3.80 4.98 15.25
C CYS A 113 -2.73 4.59 16.26
N THR A 114 -2.15 3.40 16.14
CA THR A 114 -1.07 2.95 17.01
C THR A 114 0.31 3.29 16.47
N GLN A 115 0.41 3.55 15.17
CA GLN A 115 1.68 3.88 14.49
C GLN A 115 1.59 5.29 13.88
N PRO A 116 2.08 6.32 14.56
CA PRO A 116 1.97 7.73 14.13
C PRO A 116 2.52 7.99 12.73
N ARG A 117 3.57 7.29 12.36
CA ARG A 117 4.25 7.43 11.06
C ARG A 117 3.53 6.71 9.91
N SER A 118 2.45 5.99 10.21
CA SER A 118 1.63 5.32 9.20
C SER A 118 0.58 6.23 8.56
N ILE A 119 0.42 7.45 9.04
CA ILE A 119 -0.59 8.35 8.51
C ILE A 119 -0.16 8.87 7.15
N ALA A 120 -0.97 8.56 6.13
CA ALA A 120 -0.78 9.04 4.77
C ALA A 120 -2.06 9.68 4.25
N GLN A 121 -1.93 10.89 3.73
CA GLN A 121 -3.06 11.61 3.12
C GLN A 121 -3.20 11.21 1.65
N MET A 122 -4.41 10.87 1.25
CA MET A 122 -4.76 10.57 -0.14
C MET A 122 -6.07 11.27 -0.54
N PRO A 123 -6.46 11.26 -1.83
CA PRO A 123 -7.69 11.95 -2.29
C PRO A 123 -8.97 11.54 -1.55
N LEU A 124 -9.05 10.28 -1.08
CA LEU A 124 -10.22 9.76 -0.38
C LEU A 124 -10.26 10.10 1.12
N GLY A 125 -9.12 10.46 1.74
CA GLY A 125 -9.02 10.74 3.16
C GLY A 125 -7.65 10.43 3.74
N LEU A 126 -7.60 9.97 4.99
CA LEU A 126 -6.38 9.59 5.71
C LEU A 126 -6.34 8.08 5.90
N MET A 127 -5.26 7.45 5.45
CA MET A 127 -4.94 6.07 5.78
C MET A 127 -4.03 6.02 7.00
N PHE A 128 -4.19 5.01 7.83
CA PHE A 128 -3.38 4.82 9.04
C PHE A 128 -3.37 3.36 9.49
N GLN A 129 -2.36 2.98 10.26
CA GLN A 129 -2.27 1.67 10.88
C GLN A 129 -2.75 1.71 12.33
N SER A 130 -3.68 0.83 12.64
CA SER A 130 -4.18 0.50 13.97
C SER A 130 -3.60 -0.85 14.43
N ASP A 131 -3.83 -1.22 15.68
CA ASP A 131 -3.68 -2.59 16.19
C ASP A 131 -4.57 -3.62 15.44
N LYS A 132 -5.60 -3.13 14.75
CA LYS A 132 -6.57 -3.91 13.95
C LYS A 132 -6.29 -3.84 12.44
N GLY A 133 -5.06 -3.54 12.03
CA GLY A 133 -4.68 -3.46 10.63
C GLY A 133 -4.78 -2.04 10.04
N ILE A 134 -4.95 -1.95 8.72
CA ILE A 134 -4.93 -0.67 8.01
C ILE A 134 -6.36 -0.18 7.75
N TRP A 135 -6.59 1.06 8.12
CA TRP A 135 -7.88 1.73 8.05
C TRP A 135 -7.82 2.99 7.21
N LEU A 136 -8.97 3.37 6.70
CA LEU A 136 -9.23 4.64 6.03
C LEU A 136 -10.21 5.46 6.85
N LEU A 137 -9.87 6.71 7.17
CA LEU A 137 -10.80 7.74 7.60
C LEU A 137 -11.15 8.58 6.39
N ASP A 138 -12.38 8.48 5.93
CA ASP A 138 -12.83 9.23 4.75
C ASP A 138 -13.10 10.72 5.07
N ARG A 139 -13.35 11.53 4.03
CA ARG A 139 -13.63 12.97 4.18
C ARG A 139 -14.96 13.26 4.89
N SER A 140 -15.84 12.27 4.96
CA SER A 140 -17.10 12.32 5.72
C SER A 140 -16.95 11.86 7.17
N LEU A 141 -15.70 11.63 7.62
CA LEU A 141 -15.34 11.15 8.96
C LEU A 141 -15.83 9.73 9.29
N ASN A 142 -16.09 8.90 8.27
CA ASN A 142 -16.37 7.49 8.48
C ASN A 142 -15.07 6.67 8.43
N THR A 143 -14.98 5.67 9.29
CA THR A 143 -13.85 4.73 9.29
C THR A 143 -14.19 3.47 8.52
N LYS A 144 -13.30 3.06 7.61
CA LYS A 144 -13.45 1.84 6.82
C LYS A 144 -12.20 0.98 6.96
N TYR A 145 -12.38 -0.31 7.28
CA TYR A 145 -11.28 -1.28 7.23
C TYR A 145 -10.98 -1.64 5.78
N ILE A 146 -9.76 -1.38 5.34
CA ILE A 146 -9.32 -1.64 3.97
C ILE A 146 -8.14 -2.62 3.92
N GLY A 147 -7.56 -2.95 5.05
CA GLY A 147 -6.40 -3.83 5.19
C GLY A 147 -6.70 -5.32 5.07
N ALA A 148 -7.93 -5.76 4.84
CA ALA A 148 -8.30 -7.17 4.79
C ALA A 148 -7.42 -8.03 3.86
N PRO A 149 -7.05 -7.59 2.64
CA PRO A 149 -6.18 -8.38 1.76
C PRO A 149 -4.74 -8.55 2.28
N VAL A 150 -4.29 -7.67 3.18
CA VAL A 150 -2.94 -7.63 3.74
C VAL A 150 -2.93 -7.85 5.26
N ASP A 151 -3.98 -8.43 5.79
CA ASP A 151 -4.18 -8.66 7.23
C ASP A 151 -3.06 -9.49 7.87
N SER A 152 -2.44 -10.37 7.11
CA SER A 152 -1.26 -11.13 7.55
C SER A 152 -0.07 -10.25 7.97
N SER A 153 -0.02 -9.00 7.51
CA SER A 153 1.01 -8.01 7.87
C SER A 153 0.52 -6.97 8.87
N ALA A 154 -0.70 -7.09 9.40
CA ALA A 154 -1.30 -6.12 10.30
C ALA A 154 -0.52 -5.93 11.62
N GLY A 155 0.15 -6.98 12.09
CA GLY A 155 0.98 -6.96 13.30
C GLY A 155 2.40 -6.40 13.11
N ASP A 156 2.81 -6.12 11.87
CA ASP A 156 4.14 -5.56 11.57
C ASP A 156 4.08 -4.03 11.60
N PRO A 157 4.79 -3.35 12.53
CA PRO A 157 4.67 -1.91 12.68
C PRO A 157 5.13 -1.13 11.45
N CYS A 158 4.34 -0.16 11.04
CA CYS A 158 4.70 0.76 9.97
C CYS A 158 5.74 1.78 10.47
N THR A 159 6.89 1.82 9.84
CA THR A 159 7.96 2.78 10.15
C THR A 159 7.77 4.11 9.43
N SER A 160 7.14 4.10 8.26
CA SER A 160 6.81 5.30 7.50
C SER A 160 5.76 5.00 6.44
N ALA A 161 4.85 5.93 6.21
CA ALA A 161 3.91 5.87 5.09
C ALA A 161 4.00 7.14 4.23
N VAL A 162 3.81 6.97 2.94
CA VAL A 162 3.85 8.06 1.97
C VAL A 162 2.80 7.86 0.88
N SER A 163 2.17 8.95 0.49
CA SER A 163 1.32 8.99 -0.70
C SER A 163 2.15 9.40 -1.92
N VAL A 164 2.05 8.62 -2.99
CA VAL A 164 2.73 8.85 -4.27
C VAL A 164 1.66 9.12 -5.35
N PRO A 165 1.24 10.37 -5.53
CA PRO A 165 0.12 10.69 -6.42
C PRO A 165 0.38 10.34 -7.88
N GLY A 166 1.64 10.40 -8.33
CA GLY A 166 2.01 10.06 -9.71
C GLY A 166 1.70 8.62 -10.13
N THR A 167 1.61 7.71 -9.15
CA THR A 167 1.24 6.31 -9.38
C THR A 167 -0.09 5.92 -8.72
N ASN A 168 -0.83 6.88 -8.15
CA ASN A 168 -2.06 6.65 -7.38
C ASN A 168 -1.90 5.69 -6.19
N GLN A 169 -0.73 5.69 -5.56
CA GLN A 169 -0.38 4.73 -4.51
C GLN A 169 -0.19 5.39 -3.15
N VAL A 170 -0.58 4.66 -2.11
CA VAL A 170 -0.10 4.87 -0.74
C VAL A 170 0.79 3.69 -0.38
N ARG A 171 1.98 3.98 0.10
CA ARG A 171 3.00 2.98 0.42
C ARG A 171 3.27 3.00 1.92
N PHE A 172 3.12 1.85 2.56
CA PHE A 172 3.44 1.62 3.97
C PHE A 172 4.70 0.79 4.04
N ILE A 173 5.74 1.32 4.66
CA ILE A 173 7.00 0.63 4.90
C ILE A 173 6.93 0.01 6.27
N LEU A 174 7.07 -1.31 6.34
CA LEU A 174 6.99 -2.08 7.58
C LEU A 174 8.37 -2.31 8.18
N GLN A 175 8.40 -2.58 9.46
CA GLN A 175 9.64 -2.83 10.21
C GLN A 175 10.41 -4.06 9.69
N SER A 176 9.72 -5.05 9.15
CA SER A 176 10.32 -6.21 8.49
C SER A 176 11.07 -5.90 7.19
N GLY A 177 10.90 -4.71 6.62
CA GLY A 177 11.38 -4.33 5.30
C GLY A 177 10.40 -4.64 4.16
N ASN A 178 9.24 -5.18 4.48
CA ASN A 178 8.17 -5.34 3.53
C ASN A 178 7.41 -4.03 3.34
N TRP A 179 6.94 -3.80 2.14
CA TRP A 179 6.13 -2.63 1.84
C TRP A 179 4.77 -3.08 1.36
N LEU A 180 3.74 -2.47 1.91
CA LEU A 180 2.37 -2.62 1.44
C LEU A 180 2.05 -1.42 0.56
N MET A 181 1.61 -1.67 -0.65
CA MET A 181 1.26 -0.63 -1.63
C MET A 181 -0.22 -0.73 -1.91
N TYR A 182 -0.95 0.32 -1.61
CA TYR A 182 -2.36 0.43 -1.91
C TYR A 182 -2.56 1.35 -3.11
N ASP A 183 -3.08 0.81 -4.20
CA ASP A 183 -3.50 1.57 -5.35
C ASP A 183 -4.95 2.01 -5.16
N TYR A 184 -5.15 3.31 -4.92
CA TYR A 184 -6.48 3.84 -4.61
C TYR A 184 -7.35 4.10 -5.85
N TYR A 185 -6.80 3.97 -7.05
CA TYR A 185 -7.57 4.04 -8.28
C TYR A 185 -8.24 2.71 -8.60
N TYR A 186 -7.50 1.60 -8.41
CA TYR A 186 -7.99 0.25 -8.67
C TYR A 186 -8.53 -0.47 -7.44
N ASP A 187 -8.41 0.14 -6.24
CA ASP A 187 -8.75 -0.49 -4.94
C ASP A 187 -8.02 -1.83 -4.75
N GLN A 188 -6.72 -1.83 -5.02
CA GLN A 188 -5.90 -3.04 -4.98
C GLN A 188 -4.68 -2.88 -4.10
N TRP A 189 -4.30 -3.99 -3.46
CA TRP A 189 -3.08 -4.08 -2.68
C TRP A 189 -1.98 -4.77 -3.45
N GLY A 190 -0.78 -4.20 -3.39
CA GLY A 190 0.47 -4.79 -3.82
C GLY A 190 1.41 -5.00 -2.64
N TYR A 191 2.32 -5.93 -2.82
CA TYR A 191 3.34 -6.25 -1.84
C TYR A 191 4.72 -6.12 -2.49
N PHE A 192 5.62 -5.42 -1.84
CA PHE A 192 7.00 -5.26 -2.31
C PHE A 192 7.96 -5.63 -1.19
N GLN A 193 8.94 -6.47 -1.49
CA GLN A 193 10.01 -6.82 -0.57
C GLN A 193 11.19 -5.89 -0.81
N GLY A 194 11.25 -4.84 0.00
CA GLY A 194 12.27 -3.81 -0.12
C GLY A 194 13.28 -3.81 1.03
N ASN A 195 13.84 -2.64 1.27
CA ASN A 195 14.74 -2.40 2.39
C ASN A 195 13.99 -1.81 3.58
N VAL A 196 14.51 -2.04 4.78
CA VAL A 196 14.04 -1.37 6.00
C VAL A 196 14.39 0.10 5.90
N ALA A 197 13.39 0.96 5.85
CA ALA A 197 13.56 2.40 5.90
C ALA A 197 12.98 2.97 7.20
N ILE A 198 13.67 3.92 7.79
CA ILE A 198 13.23 4.61 9.01
C ILE A 198 12.33 5.80 8.72
N SER A 199 12.39 6.31 7.49
CA SER A 199 11.54 7.41 7.04
C SER A 199 11.44 7.41 5.52
N SER A 200 10.33 7.93 5.00
CA SER A 200 10.12 8.12 3.58
C SER A 200 9.38 9.43 3.31
N THR A 201 9.62 9.98 2.14
CA THR A 201 8.97 11.21 1.69
C THR A 201 8.90 11.26 0.17
N LEU A 202 8.14 12.21 -0.35
CA LEU A 202 8.19 12.59 -1.75
C LEU A 202 9.19 13.72 -1.93
N PHE A 203 10.24 13.50 -2.71
CA PHE A 203 11.19 14.53 -3.09
C PHE A 203 11.22 14.65 -4.62
N LEU A 204 10.95 15.85 -5.13
CA LEU A 204 10.81 16.15 -6.57
C LEU A 204 9.84 15.17 -7.29
N GLY A 205 8.75 14.78 -6.63
CA GLY A 205 7.75 13.89 -7.20
C GLY A 205 8.10 12.40 -7.15
N SER A 206 9.32 12.04 -6.71
CA SER A 206 9.77 10.64 -6.59
C SER A 206 9.83 10.20 -5.14
N HIS A 207 9.50 8.95 -4.90
CA HIS A 207 9.57 8.34 -3.58
C HIS A 207 11.03 8.24 -3.13
N THR A 208 11.34 8.84 -1.99
CA THR A 208 12.68 8.91 -1.42
C THR A 208 12.67 8.30 -0.03
N LEU A 209 13.66 7.49 0.27
CA LEU A 209 13.80 6.68 1.48
C LEU A 209 15.07 7.05 2.23
N LEU A 210 14.98 7.07 3.55
CA LEU A 210 16.13 7.06 4.44
C LEU A 210 16.24 5.67 5.06
N LEU A 211 17.28 4.94 4.73
CA LEU A 211 17.54 3.61 5.27
C LEU A 211 18.14 3.68 6.67
N ALA A 212 18.04 2.59 7.42
CA ALA A 212 18.65 2.47 8.74
C ALA A 212 20.19 2.58 8.72
N SER A 213 20.81 2.35 7.55
CA SER A 213 22.23 2.57 7.31
C SER A 213 22.64 4.05 7.21
N GLY A 214 21.69 4.97 7.15
CA GLY A 214 21.92 6.39 6.84
C GLY A 214 21.95 6.70 5.35
N GLU A 215 21.84 5.71 4.48
CA GLU A 215 21.79 5.89 3.02
C GLU A 215 20.44 6.46 2.60
N VAL A 216 20.45 7.45 1.71
CA VAL A 216 19.25 8.00 1.06
C VAL A 216 19.12 7.39 -0.33
N ARG A 217 17.97 6.77 -0.60
CA ARG A 217 17.62 6.22 -1.91
C ARG A 217 16.39 6.89 -2.48
N GLN A 218 16.39 7.10 -3.77
CA GLN A 218 15.28 7.66 -4.51
C GLN A 218 14.86 6.71 -5.64
N GLU A 219 13.58 6.55 -5.82
CA GLU A 219 13.02 5.82 -6.96
C GLU A 219 13.37 6.57 -8.26
N ALA A 220 13.98 5.87 -9.19
CA ALA A 220 14.39 6.43 -10.47
C ALA A 220 13.59 5.75 -11.61
N PRO A 221 12.88 6.50 -12.45
CA PRO A 221 12.19 5.94 -13.61
C PRO A 221 13.15 5.18 -14.53
N GLY A 222 12.71 4.02 -15.03
CA GLY A 222 13.51 3.19 -15.91
C GLY A 222 14.60 2.37 -15.22
N THR A 223 14.69 2.40 -13.90
CA THR A 223 15.57 1.56 -13.10
C THR A 223 14.77 0.38 -12.53
N TYR A 224 15.22 -0.84 -12.81
CA TYR A 224 14.52 -2.08 -12.42
C TYR A 224 15.29 -2.86 -11.37
N LEU A 225 16.14 -2.17 -10.62
CA LEU A 225 16.95 -2.70 -9.53
C LEU A 225 16.61 -2.00 -8.23
N ASP A 226 16.46 -2.77 -7.15
CA ASP A 226 16.50 -2.26 -5.78
C ASP A 226 17.93 -2.44 -5.24
N GLY A 227 18.74 -1.40 -5.37
CA GLY A 227 20.19 -1.50 -5.18
C GLY A 227 20.81 -2.42 -6.24
N SER A 228 21.26 -3.61 -5.83
CA SER A 228 21.82 -4.64 -6.73
C SER A 228 20.85 -5.77 -7.06
N ARG A 229 19.65 -5.80 -6.47
CA ARG A 229 18.68 -6.87 -6.66
C ARG A 229 17.68 -6.53 -7.76
N PRO A 230 17.43 -7.43 -8.72
CA PRO A 230 16.36 -7.23 -9.70
C PRO A 230 14.99 -7.23 -9.02
N VAL A 231 14.11 -6.33 -9.46
CA VAL A 231 12.71 -6.30 -9.04
C VAL A 231 11.94 -7.28 -9.93
N LEU A 232 11.38 -8.32 -9.33
CA LEU A 232 10.70 -9.41 -10.03
C LEU A 232 9.22 -9.44 -9.65
N MET A 233 8.37 -9.62 -10.65
CA MET A 233 6.94 -9.73 -10.46
C MET A 233 6.55 -11.13 -9.96
N SER A 234 5.63 -11.18 -9.02
CA SER A 234 4.94 -12.42 -8.64
C SER A 234 3.50 -12.11 -8.30
N PHE A 235 2.57 -12.88 -8.84
CA PHE A 235 1.17 -12.78 -8.44
C PHE A 235 0.49 -14.15 -8.45
N THR A 236 -0.56 -14.27 -7.65
CA THR A 236 -1.42 -15.46 -7.58
C THR A 236 -2.86 -15.02 -7.75
N THR A 237 -3.58 -15.66 -8.67
CA THR A 237 -5.01 -15.38 -8.86
C THR A 237 -5.82 -15.90 -7.68
N VAL A 238 -7.03 -15.40 -7.53
CA VAL A 238 -8.05 -16.12 -6.74
C VAL A 238 -8.34 -17.48 -7.36
N TRP A 239 -9.00 -18.35 -6.61
CA TRP A 239 -9.52 -19.60 -7.16
C TRP A 239 -10.62 -19.32 -8.20
N ILE A 240 -10.30 -19.56 -9.46
CA ILE A 240 -11.19 -19.29 -10.60
C ILE A 240 -12.13 -20.48 -10.76
N LYS A 241 -13.41 -20.23 -10.61
CA LYS A 241 -14.47 -21.21 -10.79
C LYS A 241 -15.43 -20.75 -11.89
N LEU A 242 -15.44 -21.46 -13.00
CA LEU A 242 -16.14 -21.04 -14.22
C LEU A 242 -17.57 -21.59 -14.35
N THR A 243 -17.93 -22.60 -13.55
CA THR A 243 -19.22 -23.34 -13.66
C THR A 243 -20.12 -23.26 -12.42
N GLY A 244 -19.89 -22.29 -11.51
CA GLY A 244 -20.63 -22.20 -10.25
C GLY A 244 -20.28 -23.32 -9.24
N LEU A 245 -20.99 -23.37 -8.10
CA LEU A 245 -20.65 -24.26 -6.98
C LEU A 245 -20.88 -25.76 -7.26
N GLN A 246 -21.76 -26.07 -8.20
CA GLN A 246 -22.26 -27.44 -8.40
C GLN A 246 -21.68 -28.17 -9.61
N GLY A 247 -20.75 -27.55 -10.33
CA GLY A 247 -20.25 -28.08 -11.57
C GLY A 247 -18.74 -28.31 -11.63
N PHE A 248 -18.35 -29.36 -12.37
CA PHE A 248 -16.99 -29.51 -12.83
C PHE A 248 -16.83 -28.81 -14.19
N GLN A 249 -15.77 -28.06 -14.32
CA GLN A 249 -15.38 -27.47 -15.60
C GLN A 249 -14.36 -28.36 -16.31
N ARG A 250 -14.36 -28.29 -17.62
CA ARG A 250 -13.32 -28.87 -18.44
C ARG A 250 -12.43 -27.75 -18.96
N ALA A 251 -11.45 -27.35 -18.19
CA ALA A 251 -10.47 -26.38 -18.63
C ALA A 251 -9.40 -27.08 -19.49
N LYS A 252 -9.34 -26.75 -20.77
CA LYS A 252 -8.43 -27.43 -21.70
C LYS A 252 -7.11 -26.70 -21.85
N GLN A 253 -7.16 -25.41 -22.00
CA GLN A 253 -6.01 -24.58 -22.32
C GLN A 253 -6.13 -23.23 -21.62
N LEU A 254 -4.99 -22.69 -21.25
CA LEU A 254 -4.79 -21.35 -20.77
C LEU A 254 -4.05 -20.56 -21.84
N PHE A 255 -4.60 -19.43 -22.24
CA PHE A 255 -3.94 -18.46 -23.10
C PHE A 255 -3.54 -17.25 -22.28
N MET A 256 -2.32 -16.81 -22.48
CA MET A 256 -1.71 -15.68 -21.81
C MET A 256 -1.26 -14.68 -22.86
N LEU A 257 -1.75 -13.44 -22.75
CA LEU A 257 -1.33 -12.33 -23.61
C LEU A 257 -0.45 -11.41 -22.77
N SER A 258 0.77 -11.20 -23.20
CA SER A 258 1.70 -10.33 -22.52
C SER A 258 2.77 -9.79 -23.45
N ASN A 259 3.42 -8.75 -22.97
CA ASN A 259 4.58 -8.16 -23.62
C ASN A 259 5.80 -8.41 -22.71
N TYR A 260 6.81 -9.04 -23.24
CA TYR A 260 8.00 -9.41 -22.49
C TYR A 260 9.19 -8.59 -22.99
N LEU A 261 9.70 -7.72 -22.12
CA LEU A 261 10.71 -6.75 -22.49
C LEU A 261 12.14 -7.14 -22.04
N THR A 262 12.25 -8.21 -21.27
CA THR A 262 13.55 -8.65 -20.72
C THR A 262 13.67 -10.17 -20.66
N PRO A 263 14.90 -10.69 -20.57
CA PRO A 263 15.18 -12.12 -20.59
C PRO A 263 14.91 -12.80 -19.22
N HIS A 264 13.84 -12.41 -18.55
CA HIS A 264 13.42 -13.14 -17.36
C HIS A 264 12.64 -14.39 -17.75
N THR A 265 12.91 -15.50 -17.11
CA THR A 265 12.08 -16.69 -17.25
C THR A 265 10.79 -16.52 -16.44
N LEU A 266 9.65 -16.87 -17.02
CA LEU A 266 8.38 -16.85 -16.33
C LEU A 266 8.00 -18.28 -15.89
N ALA A 267 7.93 -18.50 -14.59
CA ALA A 267 7.35 -19.72 -14.02
C ALA A 267 5.84 -19.56 -13.86
N VAL A 268 5.08 -20.44 -14.49
CA VAL A 268 3.63 -20.52 -14.37
C VAL A 268 3.26 -21.79 -13.63
N ASN A 269 2.81 -21.66 -12.39
CA ASN A 269 2.37 -22.74 -11.53
C ASN A 269 0.84 -22.78 -11.48
N ILE A 270 0.27 -23.97 -11.68
CA ILE A 270 -1.17 -24.17 -11.72
C ILE A 270 -1.56 -25.16 -10.63
N ALA A 271 -2.49 -24.74 -9.81
CA ALA A 271 -3.10 -25.53 -8.75
C ALA A 271 -4.58 -25.78 -9.07
N TYR A 272 -5.09 -26.92 -8.68
CA TYR A 272 -6.47 -27.37 -8.97
C TYR A 272 -7.20 -27.72 -7.70
N ASP A 273 -8.52 -27.58 -7.72
CA ASP A 273 -9.48 -28.10 -6.73
C ASP A 273 -9.16 -27.67 -5.28
N TYR A 274 -8.82 -26.37 -5.10
CA TYR A 274 -8.50 -25.79 -3.79
C TYR A 274 -7.28 -26.41 -3.09
N ASN A 275 -6.48 -27.19 -3.79
CA ASN A 275 -5.20 -27.66 -3.29
C ASN A 275 -4.13 -26.60 -3.56
N GLY A 276 -3.63 -25.94 -2.51
CA GLY A 276 -2.66 -24.85 -2.63
C GLY A 276 -1.28 -25.26 -3.19
N ALA A 277 -0.99 -26.57 -3.28
CA ALA A 277 0.23 -27.06 -3.91
C ALA A 277 0.10 -27.01 -5.44
N ALA A 278 1.12 -26.50 -6.13
CA ALA A 278 1.16 -26.53 -7.58
C ALA A 278 1.23 -27.97 -8.11
N GLN A 279 0.27 -28.35 -8.93
CA GLN A 279 0.16 -29.66 -9.55
C GLN A 279 0.69 -29.68 -10.98
N GLN A 280 0.87 -28.51 -11.56
CA GLN A 280 1.49 -28.31 -12.85
C GLN A 280 2.40 -27.09 -12.78
N SER A 281 3.60 -27.22 -13.34
CA SER A 281 4.56 -26.13 -13.48
C SER A 281 5.03 -26.05 -14.94
N THR A 282 5.05 -24.87 -15.49
CA THR A 282 5.52 -24.60 -16.85
C THR A 282 6.48 -23.42 -16.81
N MET A 283 7.63 -23.57 -17.40
CA MET A 283 8.61 -22.49 -17.57
C MET A 283 8.47 -21.91 -18.97
N ILE A 284 8.30 -20.61 -19.07
CA ILE A 284 8.24 -19.88 -20.32
C ILE A 284 9.49 -19.02 -20.43
N GLN A 285 10.25 -19.23 -21.49
CA GLN A 285 11.38 -18.38 -21.84
C GLN A 285 10.98 -17.49 -23.01
N PRO A 286 11.27 -16.18 -22.98
CA PRO A 286 11.03 -15.31 -24.11
C PRO A 286 11.90 -15.73 -25.29
N THR A 287 11.28 -15.88 -26.44
CA THR A 287 11.94 -16.38 -27.66
C THR A 287 12.75 -15.30 -28.39
N ASN A 288 12.44 -14.03 -28.14
CA ASN A 288 13.05 -12.90 -28.84
C ASN A 288 13.48 -11.83 -27.86
N TYR A 289 14.68 -11.98 -27.29
CA TYR A 289 15.31 -10.88 -26.59
C TYR A 289 15.87 -9.89 -27.61
N VAL A 290 15.28 -8.71 -27.65
CA VAL A 290 15.85 -7.58 -28.39
C VAL A 290 16.62 -6.72 -27.40
N GLY A 291 17.93 -6.89 -27.39
CA GLY A 291 18.81 -6.02 -26.60
C GLY A 291 18.69 -4.56 -27.04
N PRO A 292 18.86 -3.59 -26.13
CA PRO A 292 18.93 -2.19 -26.51
C PRO A 292 20.08 -1.97 -27.49
N PHE A 293 19.92 -0.99 -28.39
CA PHE A 293 20.95 -0.60 -29.34
C PHE A 293 22.28 -0.30 -28.63
N GLY A 294 23.34 -1.03 -28.94
CA GLY A 294 24.63 -0.91 -28.24
C GLY A 294 24.90 -1.98 -27.18
N SER A 295 23.94 -2.89 -26.89
CA SER A 295 24.26 -4.12 -26.18
C SER A 295 25.07 -5.07 -27.08
N GLU A 296 25.79 -6.05 -26.51
CA GLU A 296 26.71 -6.97 -27.15
C GLU A 296 26.17 -7.81 -28.35
N ALA A 297 25.02 -7.43 -28.94
CA ALA A 297 24.51 -8.00 -30.16
C ALA A 297 25.39 -7.59 -31.32
N LEU A 298 26.36 -8.42 -31.66
CA LEU A 298 27.23 -8.28 -32.82
C LEU A 298 26.38 -8.12 -34.09
N PHE A 299 26.80 -7.22 -34.98
CA PHE A 299 26.28 -7.09 -36.34
C PHE A 299 26.27 -8.48 -37.04
N GLY A 300 25.07 -8.96 -37.41
CA GLY A 300 24.91 -10.28 -38.03
C GLY A 300 24.44 -11.40 -37.09
N SER A 301 24.20 -11.10 -35.80
CA SER A 301 23.48 -12.02 -34.92
C SER A 301 21.98 -12.07 -35.28
N VAL A 302 21.32 -13.17 -34.90
CA VAL A 302 19.90 -13.46 -35.24
C VAL A 302 18.90 -12.44 -34.59
N SER A 303 19.40 -11.44 -33.90
CA SER A 303 18.61 -10.41 -33.22
C SER A 303 18.10 -9.37 -34.24
N PRO A 304 16.79 -9.14 -34.35
CA PRO A 304 16.25 -8.15 -35.27
C PRO A 304 16.69 -6.74 -34.90
N PHE A 305 17.05 -5.95 -35.91
CA PHE A 305 17.34 -4.53 -35.77
C PHE A 305 16.11 -3.75 -35.35
N GLY A 306 16.18 -3.02 -34.25
CA GLY A 306 15.12 -2.15 -33.76
C GLY A 306 14.25 -2.82 -32.70
N GLY A 307 14.28 -2.26 -31.50
CA GLY A 307 13.47 -2.71 -30.36
C GLY A 307 11.99 -2.65 -30.63
N GLY A 308 11.45 -3.73 -31.15
CA GLY A 308 10.01 -3.95 -31.24
C GLY A 308 9.55 -4.62 -29.95
N THR A 309 8.58 -4.01 -29.27
CA THR A 309 7.82 -4.71 -28.23
C THR A 309 7.04 -5.82 -28.92
N SER A 310 7.45 -7.07 -28.74
CA SER A 310 6.65 -8.18 -29.25
C SER A 310 5.56 -8.53 -28.25
N VAL A 311 4.32 -8.38 -28.67
CA VAL A 311 3.19 -8.95 -27.93
C VAL A 311 3.21 -10.45 -28.19
N GLU A 312 3.43 -11.23 -27.16
CA GLU A 312 3.47 -12.68 -27.27
C GLU A 312 2.21 -13.30 -26.66
N GLN A 313 1.71 -14.32 -27.33
CA GLN A 313 0.61 -15.14 -26.85
C GLN A 313 1.11 -16.53 -26.56
N TRP A 314 1.10 -16.92 -25.29
CA TRP A 314 1.48 -18.27 -24.87
C TRP A 314 0.24 -19.12 -24.63
N ARG A 315 0.34 -20.38 -25.01
CA ARG A 315 -0.67 -21.39 -24.81
C ARG A 315 -0.15 -22.49 -23.93
N ILE A 316 -0.82 -22.72 -22.81
CA ILE A 316 -0.49 -23.76 -21.84
C ILE A 316 -1.61 -24.80 -21.84
N PHE A 317 -1.26 -26.05 -22.08
CA PHE A 317 -2.19 -27.18 -21.97
C PHE A 317 -2.34 -27.55 -20.50
N LEU A 318 -3.56 -27.62 -20.00
CA LEU A 318 -3.85 -27.97 -18.63
C LEU A 318 -3.83 -29.50 -18.46
N THR A 319 -3.07 -29.99 -17.50
CA THR A 319 -2.92 -31.43 -17.24
C THR A 319 -4.16 -32.03 -16.59
N LEU A 320 -4.76 -31.36 -15.63
CA LEU A 320 -6.02 -31.75 -15.00
C LEU A 320 -7.18 -30.98 -15.62
N GLN A 321 -7.69 -31.49 -16.74
CA GLN A 321 -8.75 -30.80 -17.49
C GLN A 321 -10.10 -30.78 -16.76
N LYS A 322 -10.41 -31.81 -15.96
CA LYS A 322 -11.66 -31.88 -15.19
C LYS A 322 -11.39 -31.46 -13.75
N CYS A 323 -11.70 -30.23 -13.45
CA CYS A 323 -11.48 -29.62 -12.12
C CYS A 323 -12.70 -28.79 -11.69
N GLN A 324 -12.81 -28.52 -10.39
CA GLN A 324 -13.80 -27.59 -9.84
C GLN A 324 -13.31 -26.16 -9.86
N SER A 325 -12.03 -25.96 -9.63
CA SER A 325 -11.40 -24.64 -9.59
C SER A 325 -9.96 -24.72 -10.08
N VAL A 326 -9.45 -23.58 -10.55
CA VAL A 326 -8.06 -23.41 -10.99
C VAL A 326 -7.49 -22.17 -10.32
N GLN A 327 -6.27 -22.23 -9.83
CA GLN A 327 -5.50 -21.10 -9.37
C GLN A 327 -4.18 -21.05 -10.13
N ILE A 328 -3.77 -19.85 -10.52
CA ILE A 328 -2.55 -19.64 -11.30
C ILE A 328 -1.64 -18.72 -10.49
N THR A 329 -0.41 -19.18 -10.30
CA THR A 329 0.68 -18.37 -9.74
C THR A 329 1.70 -18.13 -10.85
N MET A 330 1.99 -16.87 -11.12
CA MET A 330 3.03 -16.45 -12.06
C MET A 330 4.16 -15.79 -11.28
N ARG A 331 5.38 -16.16 -11.61
CA ARG A 331 6.57 -15.59 -10.98
C ARG A 331 7.67 -15.43 -12.02
N GLU A 332 8.23 -14.23 -12.10
CA GLU A 332 9.45 -13.99 -12.84
C GLU A 332 10.66 -14.57 -12.12
N ILE A 333 11.58 -15.13 -12.87
CA ILE A 333 12.87 -15.64 -12.39
C ILE A 333 13.96 -14.94 -13.20
N PHE A 334 14.81 -14.21 -12.51
CA PHE A 334 15.97 -13.58 -13.13
C PHE A 334 17.03 -14.64 -13.45
N ASP A 335 17.46 -14.65 -14.70
CA ASP A 335 18.55 -15.52 -15.14
C ASP A 335 19.74 -14.66 -15.55
N ALA A 336 20.77 -14.65 -14.71
CA ALA A 336 21.98 -13.87 -14.91
C ALA A 336 22.78 -14.33 -16.16
N SER A 337 22.49 -15.52 -16.71
CA SER A 337 23.15 -16.02 -17.92
C SER A 337 22.70 -15.29 -19.19
N TYR A 338 21.50 -14.68 -19.17
CA TYR A 338 20.95 -13.96 -20.32
C TYR A 338 21.26 -12.46 -20.32
N SER A 339 21.44 -11.84 -19.17
CA SER A 339 21.73 -10.41 -19.11
C SER A 339 22.29 -9.99 -17.75
N THR A 340 23.25 -9.08 -17.79
CA THR A 340 23.69 -8.30 -16.64
C THR A 340 22.75 -7.12 -16.33
N ILE A 341 21.75 -6.89 -17.18
CA ILE A 341 20.87 -5.74 -17.13
C ILE A 341 19.46 -6.19 -16.75
N ALA A 342 19.00 -5.77 -15.58
CA ALA A 342 17.58 -5.87 -15.23
C ALA A 342 16.76 -4.90 -16.09
N GLY A 343 15.64 -5.35 -16.60
CA GLY A 343 14.76 -4.55 -17.45
C GLY A 343 13.30 -4.56 -16.98
N ALA A 344 12.42 -4.01 -17.81
CA ALA A 344 11.02 -3.78 -17.47
C ALA A 344 10.19 -5.05 -17.17
N GLY A 345 10.73 -6.23 -17.44
CA GLY A 345 10.06 -7.49 -17.14
C GLY A 345 8.82 -7.74 -18.00
N LEU A 346 7.87 -8.44 -17.42
CA LEU A 346 6.64 -8.85 -18.05
C LEU A 346 5.54 -7.79 -17.86
N THR A 347 4.96 -7.33 -18.98
CA THR A 347 3.70 -6.59 -18.95
C THR A 347 2.56 -7.54 -19.27
N PHE A 348 1.79 -7.91 -18.27
CA PHE A 348 0.68 -8.83 -18.38
C PHE A 348 -0.57 -8.09 -18.86
N SER A 349 -1.15 -8.53 -19.99
CA SER A 349 -2.30 -7.88 -20.63
C SER A 349 -3.60 -8.67 -20.48
N GLY A 350 -3.53 -9.99 -20.42
CA GLY A 350 -4.75 -10.78 -20.32
C GLY A 350 -4.54 -12.27 -20.11
N LEU A 351 -5.56 -12.89 -19.54
CA LEU A 351 -5.66 -14.33 -19.30
C LEU A 351 -6.99 -14.82 -19.86
N SER A 352 -6.94 -15.89 -20.66
CA SER A 352 -8.13 -16.50 -21.23
C SER A 352 -8.07 -18.01 -21.10
N PHE A 353 -9.20 -18.62 -20.83
CA PHE A 353 -9.33 -20.08 -20.74
C PHE A 353 -10.16 -20.62 -21.91
N LEU A 354 -9.68 -21.68 -22.54
CA LEU A 354 -10.51 -22.51 -23.38
C LEU A 354 -11.21 -23.57 -22.50
N ILE A 355 -12.50 -23.39 -22.27
CA ILE A 355 -13.31 -24.28 -21.45
C ILE A 355 -14.30 -25.06 -22.31
N GLY A 356 -14.51 -26.33 -21.94
CA GLY A 356 -15.62 -27.12 -22.43
C GLY A 356 -16.74 -27.08 -21.40
N ALA A 357 -17.85 -26.42 -21.73
CA ALA A 357 -19.04 -26.50 -20.90
C ALA A 357 -19.70 -27.88 -21.10
N LYS A 358 -19.75 -28.69 -20.08
CA LYS A 358 -20.57 -29.89 -20.05
C LYS A 358 -21.73 -29.59 -19.11
N GLY A 359 -22.92 -29.44 -19.67
CA GLY A 359 -24.15 -29.42 -18.86
C GLY A 359 -24.25 -30.76 -18.13
N MET A 360 -23.93 -30.75 -16.85
CA MET A 360 -24.12 -31.90 -15.98
C MET A 360 -25.11 -31.52 -14.89
N SER A 361 -26.11 -32.36 -14.76
CA SER A 361 -26.89 -32.43 -13.52
C SER A 361 -25.94 -32.70 -12.34
N PRO A 362 -25.90 -31.83 -11.33
CA PRO A 362 -24.99 -32.02 -10.20
C PRO A 362 -25.38 -33.30 -9.44
N LYS A 363 -24.41 -34.17 -9.15
CA LYS A 363 -24.57 -35.14 -8.07
C LYS A 363 -24.43 -34.35 -6.77
N LEU A 364 -25.52 -33.90 -6.26
CA LEU A 364 -25.61 -33.44 -4.88
C LEU A 364 -25.58 -34.69 -3.99
N ASN A 365 -24.69 -34.69 -3.02
CA ASN A 365 -24.83 -35.64 -1.90
C ASN A 365 -26.15 -35.28 -1.19
N SER A 366 -27.14 -36.13 -1.30
CA SER A 366 -28.37 -35.97 -0.52
C SER A 366 -28.01 -36.19 0.94
N THR A 367 -28.09 -35.13 1.74
CA THR A 367 -28.19 -35.28 3.19
C THR A 367 -29.56 -35.92 3.45
N GLN A 368 -29.59 -37.20 3.78
CA GLN A 368 -30.78 -37.79 4.36
C GLN A 368 -30.94 -37.20 5.77
N SER A 369 -31.97 -36.37 5.94
CA SER A 369 -32.43 -36.06 7.27
C SER A 369 -33.16 -37.31 7.78
N THR A 370 -32.58 -37.99 8.72
CA THR A 370 -33.34 -38.97 9.56
C THR A 370 -34.26 -38.17 10.45
N SER A 371 -35.55 -38.24 10.19
CA SER A 371 -36.62 -37.84 11.08
C SER A 371 -36.61 -38.62 12.36
#